data_24e0dc97b4d6bf77fcf010cfc474090d
#
_entry.id   24e0dc97b4d6bf77fcf010cfc474090d
#
_cell.length_a   1.000
_cell.length_b   1.000
_cell.length_c   1.000
_cell.angle_alpha   90.00
_cell.angle_beta   90.00
_cell.angle_gamma   90.00
#
_symmetry.space_group_name_H-M   'P 1'
#
loop_
_entity.id
_entity.type
_entity.pdbx_description
1 polymer ?
#
loop_
_entity_poly.entity_id
_entity_poly.type
_entity_poly.pdbx_seq_one_letter_code
_entity_poly.pdbx_strand_id
1 'polypeptide(L)'
;FGDELIERSREPLDHPWFAEGQPPVILAVGRLHHQKGFDVLLTAFSAVLAESPSRLIILGEGEERDRLERQARKLGIGASVQFPGFVKNPYAYMSRAALFILSSRWEGLPGALIEAMACGCPVVATDCPSGPAEIIENGTQGEIVPVEDYHALAAAMKRMLNTPRGRGVDRARSFSTASAVDAYLVMLERAP
;
A
#
# COMPACT_ATOMS: atom_id res chain seq x y z
N PHE A 1 15.13 0.90 -3.09
CA PHE A 1 15.13 1.94 -2.03
C PHE A 1 16.46 1.89 -1.26
N GLY A 2 16.77 2.96 -0.53
CA GLY A 2 17.97 3.09 0.29
C GLY A 2 17.63 3.57 1.72
N ASP A 3 18.68 3.86 2.52
CA ASP A 3 18.56 4.30 3.91
C ASP A 3 17.74 5.59 4.07
N GLU A 4 17.78 6.47 3.06
CA GLU A 4 16.97 7.70 3.01
C GLU A 4 15.47 7.43 3.22
N LEU A 5 14.93 6.32 2.71
CA LEU A 5 13.53 5.95 2.92
C LEU A 5 13.23 5.78 4.41
N ILE A 6 14.12 5.08 5.14
CA ILE A 6 13.95 4.83 6.57
C ILE A 6 14.05 6.12 7.38
N GLU A 7 14.97 7.00 7.03
CA GLU A 7 15.09 8.33 7.66
C GLU A 7 13.82 9.14 7.46
N ARG A 8 13.36 9.26 6.23
CA ARG A 8 12.13 9.99 5.86
C ARG A 8 10.87 9.39 6.47
N SER A 9 10.82 8.08 6.70
CA SER A 9 9.68 7.43 7.36
C SER A 9 9.50 7.87 8.82
N ARG A 10 10.57 8.36 9.46
CA ARG A 10 10.57 8.86 10.84
C ARG A 10 10.20 10.34 10.96
N GLU A 11 10.16 11.07 9.86
CA GLU A 11 9.79 12.49 9.87
C GLU A 11 8.40 12.68 10.50
N PRO A 12 8.17 13.80 11.19
CA PRO A 12 6.86 14.14 11.73
C PRO A 12 5.78 14.16 10.64
N LEU A 13 4.60 13.64 10.97
CA LEU A 13 3.42 13.70 10.12
C LEU A 13 2.30 14.43 10.85
N ASP A 14 2.05 15.68 10.43
CA ASP A 14 0.93 16.47 10.93
C ASP A 14 -0.32 16.16 10.11
N HIS A 15 -1.06 15.16 10.56
CA HIS A 15 -2.33 14.77 9.92
C HIS A 15 -3.31 14.26 10.98
N PRO A 16 -4.52 14.86 11.10
CA PRO A 16 -5.43 14.61 12.22
C PRO A 16 -5.87 13.15 12.36
N TRP A 17 -5.89 12.37 11.27
CA TRP A 17 -6.29 10.97 11.31
C TRP A 17 -5.23 10.04 11.93
N PHE A 18 -4.00 10.51 12.12
CA PHE A 18 -2.94 9.76 12.81
C PHE A 18 -2.76 10.18 14.28
N ALA A 19 -3.63 11.06 14.79
CA ALA A 19 -3.62 11.41 16.21
C ALA A 19 -4.05 10.20 17.06
N GLU A 20 -3.64 10.21 18.33
CA GLU A 20 -4.01 9.16 19.29
C GLU A 20 -5.52 9.02 19.43
N GLY A 21 -6.01 7.80 19.52
CA GLY A 21 -7.44 7.49 19.64
C GLY A 21 -8.25 7.56 18.34
N GLN A 22 -7.62 7.91 17.22
CA GLN A 22 -8.32 7.88 15.92
C GLN A 22 -8.45 6.46 15.35
N PRO A 23 -9.49 6.21 14.52
CA PRO A 23 -9.62 4.95 13.81
C PRO A 23 -8.39 4.63 12.95
N PRO A 24 -8.05 3.33 12.75
CA PRO A 24 -6.91 2.93 11.96
C PRO A 24 -6.98 3.47 10.53
N VAL A 25 -5.85 3.92 10.02
CA VAL A 25 -5.71 4.43 8.66
C VAL A 25 -5.21 3.33 7.73
N ILE A 26 -5.98 3.08 6.68
CA ILE A 26 -5.62 2.27 5.52
C ILE A 26 -5.04 3.21 4.48
N LEU A 27 -3.93 2.85 3.86
CA LEU A 27 -3.20 3.67 2.91
C LEU A 27 -3.07 2.99 1.56
N ALA A 28 -3.26 3.75 0.50
CA ALA A 28 -2.86 3.37 -0.86
C ALA A 28 -2.09 4.52 -1.51
N VAL A 29 -1.12 4.20 -2.36
CA VAL A 29 -0.26 5.19 -3.02
C VAL A 29 -0.12 4.85 -4.50
N GLY A 30 -0.38 5.82 -5.37
CA GLY A 30 -0.22 5.64 -6.80
C GLY A 30 -0.93 6.70 -7.63
N ARG A 31 -0.66 6.72 -8.93
CA ARG A 31 -1.38 7.58 -9.85
C ARG A 31 -2.88 7.20 -9.86
N LEU A 32 -3.76 8.18 -9.80
CA LEU A 32 -5.21 7.96 -9.89
C LEU A 32 -5.60 7.62 -11.33
N HIS A 33 -5.35 6.38 -11.70
CA HIS A 33 -5.50 5.80 -13.03
C HIS A 33 -6.16 4.42 -12.92
N HIS A 34 -6.88 4.00 -13.93
CA HIS A 34 -7.59 2.71 -13.98
C HIS A 34 -6.71 1.51 -13.58
N GLN A 35 -5.44 1.53 -13.96
CA GLN A 35 -4.46 0.51 -13.59
C GLN A 35 -4.43 0.21 -12.08
N LYS A 36 -4.56 1.23 -11.24
CA LYS A 36 -4.40 1.11 -9.78
C LYS A 36 -5.58 0.51 -9.04
N GLY A 37 -6.74 0.32 -9.71
CA GLY A 37 -7.90 -0.35 -9.15
C GLY A 37 -8.50 0.31 -7.90
N PHE A 38 -8.33 1.63 -7.75
CA PHE A 38 -8.86 2.35 -6.59
C PHE A 38 -10.39 2.34 -6.50
N ASP A 39 -11.08 2.10 -7.60
CA ASP A 39 -12.53 1.87 -7.64
C ASP A 39 -12.93 0.56 -6.94
N VAL A 40 -12.15 -0.51 -7.14
CA VAL A 40 -12.30 -1.78 -6.41
C VAL A 40 -11.98 -1.59 -4.92
N LEU A 41 -10.90 -0.85 -4.61
CA LEU A 41 -10.52 -0.52 -3.24
C LEU A 41 -11.62 0.26 -2.50
N LEU A 42 -12.24 1.27 -3.12
CA LEU A 42 -13.33 2.03 -2.51
C LEU A 42 -14.54 1.14 -2.19
N THR A 43 -14.86 0.21 -3.10
CA THR A 43 -15.95 -0.76 -2.88
C THR A 43 -15.60 -1.72 -1.72
N ALA A 44 -14.39 -2.26 -1.69
CA ALA A 44 -13.92 -3.10 -0.59
C ALA A 44 -13.92 -2.34 0.76
N PHE A 45 -13.43 -1.10 0.76
CA PHE A 45 -13.38 -0.26 1.95
C PHE A 45 -14.77 0.05 2.50
N SER A 46 -15.79 0.21 1.66
CA SER A 46 -17.17 0.42 2.13
C SER A 46 -17.67 -0.76 2.97
N ALA A 47 -17.30 -1.99 2.60
CA ALA A 47 -17.65 -3.18 3.37
C ALA A 47 -16.84 -3.30 4.68
N VAL A 48 -15.58 -2.83 4.70
CA VAL A 48 -14.78 -2.76 5.94
C VAL A 48 -15.37 -1.74 6.90
N LEU A 49 -15.67 -0.53 6.40
CA LEU A 49 -16.20 0.58 7.21
C LEU A 49 -17.56 0.26 7.83
N ALA A 50 -18.38 -0.55 7.18
CA ALA A 50 -19.69 -0.98 7.71
C ALA A 50 -19.56 -1.84 8.97
N GLU A 51 -18.42 -2.50 9.19
CA GLU A 51 -18.20 -3.40 10.34
C GLU A 51 -17.26 -2.81 11.39
N SER A 52 -16.33 -1.94 10.97
CA SER A 52 -15.30 -1.36 11.86
C SER A 52 -14.97 0.07 11.47
N PRO A 53 -14.96 1.01 12.42
CA PRO A 53 -14.47 2.36 12.17
C PRO A 53 -13.04 2.33 11.59
N SER A 54 -12.87 2.92 10.42
CA SER A 54 -11.60 2.98 9.70
C SER A 54 -11.50 4.24 8.86
N ARG A 55 -10.31 4.58 8.40
CA ARG A 55 -10.03 5.69 7.49
C ARG A 55 -9.28 5.17 6.28
N LEU A 56 -9.52 5.76 5.11
CA LEU A 56 -8.78 5.45 3.89
C LEU A 56 -8.13 6.72 3.35
N ILE A 57 -6.82 6.67 3.12
CA ILE A 57 -6.06 7.72 2.45
C ILE A 57 -5.51 7.15 1.14
N ILE A 58 -5.77 7.82 0.02
CA ILE A 58 -5.22 7.49 -1.29
C ILE A 58 -4.33 8.66 -1.72
N LEU A 59 -3.01 8.46 -1.71
CA LEU A 59 -2.02 9.46 -2.11
C LEU A 59 -1.72 9.34 -3.60
N GLY A 60 -1.77 10.47 -4.29
CA GLY A 60 -1.44 10.61 -5.70
C GLY A 60 -2.43 11.46 -6.47
N GLU A 61 -2.10 11.70 -7.73
CA GLU A 61 -2.91 12.47 -8.68
C GLU A 61 -3.19 11.65 -9.93
N GLY A 62 -4.20 12.04 -10.71
CA GLY A 62 -4.53 11.43 -11.99
C GLY A 62 -5.96 11.71 -12.44
N GLU A 63 -6.26 11.33 -13.67
CA GLU A 63 -7.51 11.60 -14.37
C GLU A 63 -8.74 10.95 -13.74
N GLU A 64 -8.57 9.91 -12.91
CA GLU A 64 -9.66 9.22 -12.23
C GLU A 64 -10.16 9.95 -10.97
N ARG A 65 -9.52 11.05 -10.54
CA ARG A 65 -9.83 11.73 -9.28
C ARG A 65 -11.30 12.00 -9.09
N ASP A 66 -11.90 12.74 -10.02
CA ASP A 66 -13.32 13.13 -9.92
C ASP A 66 -14.27 11.92 -9.91
N ARG A 67 -13.91 10.86 -10.65
CA ARG A 67 -14.68 9.62 -10.69
C ARG A 67 -14.62 8.90 -9.34
N LEU A 68 -13.45 8.78 -8.76
CA LEU A 68 -13.24 8.12 -7.47
C LEU A 68 -13.90 8.88 -6.32
N GLU A 69 -13.82 10.22 -6.30
CA GLU A 69 -14.50 11.04 -5.31
C GLU A 69 -16.04 10.93 -5.42
N ARG A 70 -16.59 10.90 -6.67
CA ARG A 70 -18.02 10.64 -6.87
C ARG A 70 -18.43 9.25 -6.40
N GLN A 71 -17.60 8.23 -6.63
CA GLN A 71 -17.85 6.87 -6.15
C GLN A 71 -17.86 6.80 -4.64
N ALA A 72 -16.88 7.42 -3.96
CA ALA A 72 -16.84 7.48 -2.50
C ALA A 72 -18.11 8.13 -1.91
N ARG A 73 -18.59 9.22 -2.53
CA ARG A 73 -19.87 9.85 -2.14
C ARG A 73 -21.07 8.92 -2.36
N LYS A 74 -21.15 8.24 -3.51
CA LYS A 74 -22.24 7.28 -3.81
C LYS A 74 -22.28 6.10 -2.84
N LEU A 75 -21.13 5.64 -2.40
CA LEU A 75 -20.99 4.57 -1.41
C LEU A 75 -21.25 5.04 0.04
N GLY A 76 -21.46 6.34 0.26
CA GLY A 76 -21.67 6.91 1.59
C GLY A 76 -20.42 6.95 2.48
N ILE A 77 -19.23 6.75 1.91
CA ILE A 77 -17.96 6.67 2.64
C ILE A 77 -17.11 7.95 2.55
N GLY A 78 -17.60 9.01 1.89
CA GLY A 78 -16.83 10.21 1.60
C GLY A 78 -16.20 10.89 2.82
N ALA A 79 -16.85 10.83 4.01
CA ALA A 79 -16.31 11.37 5.26
C ALA A 79 -15.12 10.55 5.82
N SER A 80 -14.93 9.32 5.35
CA SER A 80 -13.89 8.39 5.81
C SER A 80 -12.81 8.14 4.76
N VAL A 81 -12.86 8.84 3.61
CA VAL A 81 -11.89 8.73 2.52
C VAL A 81 -11.28 10.09 2.23
N GLN A 82 -9.97 10.14 2.06
CA GLN A 82 -9.26 11.35 1.62
C GLN A 82 -8.37 11.08 0.42
N PHE A 83 -8.30 12.07 -0.46
CA PHE A 83 -7.42 12.15 -1.61
C PHE A 83 -6.53 13.40 -1.48
N PRO A 84 -5.46 13.37 -0.65
CA PRO A 84 -4.63 14.55 -0.39
C PRO A 84 -3.84 15.04 -1.63
N GLY A 85 -3.83 14.23 -2.70
CA GLY A 85 -3.02 14.52 -3.87
C GLY A 85 -1.60 13.97 -3.75
N PHE A 86 -0.68 14.57 -4.50
CA PHE A 86 0.73 14.23 -4.43
C PHE A 86 1.34 14.73 -3.11
N VAL A 87 2.04 13.84 -2.41
CA VAL A 87 2.81 14.19 -1.21
C VAL A 87 4.30 13.94 -1.43
N LYS A 88 5.14 14.83 -0.93
CA LYS A 88 6.61 14.70 -1.08
C LYS A 88 7.20 13.54 -0.27
N ASN A 89 6.57 13.19 0.85
CA ASN A 89 7.02 12.13 1.74
C ASN A 89 5.89 11.14 2.04
N PRO A 90 5.63 10.14 1.17
CA PRO A 90 4.65 9.10 1.44
C PRO A 90 5.11 8.13 2.55
N TYR A 91 6.41 8.05 2.83
CA TYR A 91 6.99 7.12 3.80
C TYR A 91 6.55 7.42 5.23
N ALA A 92 6.38 8.71 5.57
CA ALA A 92 5.82 9.11 6.86
C ALA A 92 4.37 8.63 7.05
N TYR A 93 3.58 8.51 5.98
CA TYR A 93 2.26 7.89 6.01
C TYR A 93 2.37 6.37 6.13
N MET A 94 3.23 5.73 5.32
CA MET A 94 3.43 4.27 5.33
C MET A 94 3.89 3.77 6.70
N SER A 95 4.78 4.50 7.36
CA SER A 95 5.29 4.14 8.70
C SER A 95 4.23 4.23 9.80
N ARG A 96 3.11 4.91 9.59
CA ARG A 96 2.03 5.11 10.56
C ARG A 96 0.71 4.45 10.18
N ALA A 97 0.53 4.13 8.92
CA ALA A 97 -0.66 3.43 8.45
C ALA A 97 -0.80 2.05 9.10
N ALA A 98 -2.02 1.66 9.44
CA ALA A 98 -2.32 0.34 9.98
C ALA A 98 -2.21 -0.76 8.90
N LEU A 99 -2.46 -0.39 7.65
CA LEU A 99 -2.47 -1.30 6.51
C LEU A 99 -2.18 -0.54 5.22
N PHE A 100 -1.37 -1.12 4.34
CA PHE A 100 -1.16 -0.64 2.98
C PHE A 100 -1.83 -1.56 1.97
N ILE A 101 -2.50 -0.99 0.97
CA ILE A 101 -3.22 -1.73 -0.07
C ILE A 101 -2.62 -1.42 -1.45
N LEU A 102 -2.29 -2.48 -2.19
CA LEU A 102 -2.04 -2.44 -3.62
C LEU A 102 -3.19 -3.13 -4.34
N SER A 103 -4.15 -2.36 -4.86
CA SER A 103 -5.35 -2.88 -5.54
C SER A 103 -5.21 -2.96 -7.06
N SER A 104 -4.00 -2.95 -7.57
CA SER A 104 -3.69 -2.78 -8.99
C SER A 104 -4.21 -3.94 -9.86
N ARG A 105 -4.60 -3.59 -11.08
CA ARG A 105 -4.99 -4.53 -12.14
C ARG A 105 -3.78 -5.14 -12.83
N TRP A 106 -2.71 -4.38 -12.96
CA TRP A 106 -1.40 -4.81 -13.46
C TRP A 106 -0.30 -3.91 -12.93
N GLU A 107 0.88 -4.47 -12.76
CA GLU A 107 2.09 -3.77 -12.36
C GLU A 107 3.30 -4.23 -13.20
N GLY A 108 4.36 -3.45 -13.19
CA GLY A 108 5.70 -3.95 -13.51
C GLY A 108 6.38 -4.40 -12.22
N LEU A 109 7.13 -3.49 -11.59
CA LEU A 109 7.63 -3.65 -10.22
C LEU A 109 6.89 -2.64 -9.33
N PRO A 110 5.99 -3.08 -8.42
CA PRO A 110 5.23 -2.17 -7.56
C PRO A 110 6.09 -1.60 -6.42
N GLY A 111 6.90 -0.57 -6.71
CA GLY A 111 7.80 0.06 -5.74
C GLY A 111 7.11 0.48 -4.45
N ALA A 112 5.89 1.05 -4.54
CA ALA A 112 5.13 1.46 -3.37
C ALA A 112 4.81 0.30 -2.40
N LEU A 113 4.65 -0.94 -2.89
CA LEU A 113 4.48 -2.13 -2.06
C LEU A 113 5.75 -2.44 -1.28
N ILE A 114 6.90 -2.43 -1.96
CA ILE A 114 8.22 -2.66 -1.35
C ILE A 114 8.50 -1.58 -0.30
N GLU A 115 8.24 -0.32 -0.63
CA GLU A 115 8.43 0.83 0.25
C GLU A 115 7.55 0.74 1.51
N ALA A 116 6.27 0.33 1.38
CA ALA A 116 5.38 0.11 2.51
C ALA A 116 5.89 -1.01 3.43
N MET A 117 6.35 -2.13 2.84
CA MET A 117 6.97 -3.23 3.60
C MET A 117 8.24 -2.77 4.31
N ALA A 118 9.09 -1.98 3.65
CA ALA A 118 10.32 -1.42 4.26
C ALA A 118 10.00 -0.49 5.44
N CYS A 119 8.88 0.25 5.39
CA CYS A 119 8.36 1.04 6.51
C CYS A 119 7.69 0.18 7.61
N GLY A 120 7.69 -1.14 7.47
CA GLY A 120 7.08 -2.08 8.42
C GLY A 120 5.55 -2.08 8.39
N CYS A 121 4.92 -1.51 7.37
CA CYS A 121 3.46 -1.52 7.23
C CYS A 121 2.98 -2.92 6.82
N PRO A 122 1.94 -3.49 7.46
CA PRO A 122 1.26 -4.67 6.95
C PRO A 122 0.70 -4.39 5.54
N VAL A 123 0.70 -5.38 4.65
CA VAL A 123 0.33 -5.17 3.25
C VAL A 123 -0.68 -6.20 2.76
N VAL A 124 -1.61 -5.74 1.92
CA VAL A 124 -2.47 -6.59 1.07
C VAL A 124 -2.26 -6.15 -0.37
N ALA A 125 -2.09 -7.10 -1.27
CA ALA A 125 -1.93 -6.83 -2.69
C ALA A 125 -2.85 -7.72 -3.54
N THR A 126 -3.25 -7.21 -4.69
CA THR A 126 -3.89 -8.03 -5.72
C THR A 126 -2.85 -8.92 -6.41
N ASP A 127 -3.26 -10.13 -6.78
CA ASP A 127 -2.47 -11.08 -7.58
C ASP A 127 -2.50 -10.67 -9.06
N CYS A 128 -2.03 -9.46 -9.34
CA CYS A 128 -1.94 -8.97 -10.70
C CYS A 128 -0.64 -9.46 -11.38
N PRO A 129 -0.63 -9.53 -12.72
CA PRO A 129 0.58 -9.93 -13.45
C PRO A 129 1.78 -9.08 -13.06
N SER A 130 2.90 -9.76 -12.79
CA SER A 130 4.22 -9.24 -12.45
C SER A 130 4.32 -8.52 -11.08
N GLY A 131 5.11 -9.09 -10.20
CA GLY A 131 5.66 -8.44 -9.00
C GLY A 131 4.97 -8.73 -7.67
N PRO A 132 3.67 -8.50 -7.42
CA PRO A 132 3.12 -8.60 -6.07
C PRO A 132 3.31 -9.97 -5.41
N ALA A 133 2.99 -11.07 -6.12
CA ALA A 133 3.15 -12.43 -5.60
C ALA A 133 4.60 -12.76 -5.25
N GLU A 134 5.56 -12.33 -6.09
CA GLU A 134 6.97 -12.50 -5.85
C GLU A 134 7.44 -11.67 -4.65
N ILE A 135 7.03 -10.41 -4.55
CA ILE A 135 7.44 -9.50 -3.49
C ILE A 135 7.00 -10.01 -2.13
N ILE A 136 5.73 -10.42 -1.99
CA ILE A 136 5.19 -10.90 -0.71
C ILE A 136 5.25 -12.44 -0.55
N GLU A 137 6.07 -13.11 -1.37
CA GLU A 137 6.37 -14.55 -1.30
C GLU A 137 5.10 -15.41 -1.19
N ASN A 138 4.17 -15.22 -2.14
CA ASN A 138 2.89 -15.93 -2.19
C ASN A 138 2.09 -15.85 -0.88
N GLY A 139 2.10 -14.68 -0.24
CA GLY A 139 1.34 -14.43 0.99
C GLY A 139 2.09 -14.64 2.30
N THR A 140 3.36 -15.04 2.26
CA THR A 140 4.18 -15.21 3.48
C THR A 140 4.47 -13.88 4.16
N GLN A 141 4.63 -12.80 3.39
CA GLN A 141 5.00 -11.46 3.89
C GLN A 141 3.83 -10.45 3.91
N GLY A 142 2.66 -10.86 3.50
CA GLY A 142 1.43 -10.06 3.42
C GLY A 142 0.26 -10.95 3.02
N GLU A 143 -0.83 -10.38 2.51
CA GLU A 143 -1.90 -11.16 1.89
C GLU A 143 -2.01 -10.85 0.39
N ILE A 144 -2.34 -11.89 -0.40
CA ILE A 144 -2.64 -11.79 -1.83
C ILE A 144 -4.11 -12.14 -2.06
N VAL A 145 -4.77 -11.36 -2.92
CA VAL A 145 -6.17 -11.55 -3.30
C VAL A 145 -6.34 -11.47 -4.81
N PRO A 146 -7.35 -12.10 -5.40
CA PRO A 146 -7.62 -11.98 -6.83
C PRO A 146 -7.85 -10.52 -7.25
N VAL A 147 -7.44 -10.21 -8.48
CA VAL A 147 -7.74 -8.91 -9.12
C VAL A 147 -9.25 -8.76 -9.29
N GLU A 148 -9.79 -7.54 -9.14
CA GLU A 148 -11.21 -7.19 -9.27
C GLU A 148 -12.14 -7.82 -8.20
N ASP A 149 -11.63 -8.62 -7.30
CA ASP A 149 -12.44 -9.23 -6.22
C ASP A 149 -12.46 -8.34 -4.97
N TYR A 150 -13.42 -7.40 -4.93
CA TYR A 150 -13.57 -6.51 -3.78
C TYR A 150 -14.03 -7.25 -2.51
N HIS A 151 -14.66 -8.43 -2.61
CA HIS A 151 -15.04 -9.23 -1.44
C HIS A 151 -13.81 -9.86 -0.80
N ALA A 152 -12.95 -10.50 -1.59
CA ALA A 152 -11.68 -11.05 -1.11
C ALA A 152 -10.79 -9.94 -0.54
N LEU A 153 -10.73 -8.78 -1.21
CA LEU A 153 -9.97 -7.62 -0.74
C LEU A 153 -10.48 -7.11 0.61
N ALA A 154 -11.79 -6.93 0.77
CA ALA A 154 -12.38 -6.50 2.04
C ALA A 154 -12.11 -7.50 3.18
N ALA A 155 -12.24 -8.81 2.90
CA ALA A 155 -11.95 -9.85 3.88
C ALA A 155 -10.46 -9.85 4.30
N ALA A 156 -9.53 -9.70 3.36
CA ALA A 156 -8.11 -9.57 3.64
C ALA A 156 -7.80 -8.29 4.45
N MET A 157 -8.38 -7.15 4.08
CA MET A 157 -8.24 -5.89 4.82
C MET A 157 -8.64 -6.05 6.29
N LYS A 158 -9.77 -6.70 6.58
CA LYS A 158 -10.25 -6.93 7.96
C LYS A 158 -9.29 -7.80 8.76
N ARG A 159 -8.75 -8.87 8.15
CA ARG A 159 -7.76 -9.74 8.82
C ARG A 159 -6.48 -8.99 9.12
N MET A 160 -5.99 -8.24 8.13
CA MET A 160 -4.68 -7.59 8.20
C MET A 160 -4.64 -6.31 9.04
N LEU A 161 -5.77 -5.64 9.28
CA LEU A 161 -5.84 -4.44 10.13
C LEU A 161 -5.34 -4.68 11.57
N ASN A 162 -5.41 -5.92 12.07
CA ASN A 162 -4.94 -6.30 13.39
C ASN A 162 -3.58 -7.02 13.38
N THR A 163 -2.93 -7.08 12.22
CA THR A 163 -1.63 -7.76 12.08
C THR A 163 -0.52 -6.88 12.67
N PRO A 164 0.40 -7.46 13.48
CA PRO A 164 1.55 -6.72 13.97
C PRO A 164 2.40 -6.13 12.86
N ARG A 165 2.95 -4.95 13.11
CA ARG A 165 3.87 -4.28 12.18
C ARG A 165 5.20 -5.03 12.06
N GLY A 166 5.94 -4.75 10.99
CA GLY A 166 7.29 -5.28 10.77
C GLY A 166 7.36 -6.55 9.92
N ARG A 167 6.23 -7.20 9.66
CA ARG A 167 6.19 -8.33 8.72
C ARG A 167 6.62 -7.84 7.33
N GLY A 168 7.55 -8.55 6.70
CA GLY A 168 8.04 -8.20 5.37
C GLY A 168 9.20 -7.20 5.31
N VAL A 169 9.65 -6.61 6.42
CA VAL A 169 10.80 -5.67 6.43
C VAL A 169 12.06 -6.32 5.87
N ASP A 170 12.40 -7.53 6.32
CA ASP A 170 13.60 -8.24 5.84
C ASP A 170 13.46 -8.62 4.36
N ARG A 171 12.27 -9.01 3.94
CA ARG A 171 12.00 -9.25 2.51
C ARG A 171 12.16 -7.99 1.68
N ALA A 172 11.65 -6.86 2.14
CA ALA A 172 11.82 -5.58 1.44
C ALA A 172 13.30 -5.22 1.24
N ARG A 173 14.18 -5.53 2.19
CA ARG A 173 15.63 -5.28 2.07
C ARG A 173 16.25 -5.98 0.87
N SER A 174 15.76 -7.14 0.45
CA SER A 174 16.26 -7.83 -0.75
C SER A 174 16.01 -7.05 -2.06
N PHE A 175 15.14 -6.05 -2.03
CA PHE A 175 14.87 -5.11 -3.14
C PHE A 175 15.57 -3.75 -2.94
N SER A 176 16.49 -3.64 -1.98
CA SER A 176 17.25 -2.40 -1.77
C SER A 176 18.27 -2.17 -2.89
N THR A 177 18.68 -0.91 -3.05
CA THR A 177 19.76 -0.55 -3.99
C THR A 177 21.06 -1.30 -3.65
N ALA A 178 21.39 -1.43 -2.38
CA ALA A 178 22.56 -2.18 -1.91
C ALA A 178 22.50 -3.65 -2.36
N SER A 179 21.39 -4.35 -2.08
CA SER A 179 21.21 -5.75 -2.50
C SER A 179 21.26 -5.94 -4.02
N ALA A 180 20.75 -4.97 -4.79
CA ALA A 180 20.82 -5.02 -6.24
C ALA A 180 22.26 -4.86 -6.74
N VAL A 181 23.03 -3.95 -6.14
CA VAL A 181 24.45 -3.74 -6.47
C VAL A 181 25.27 -4.99 -6.14
N ASP A 182 25.09 -5.57 -4.95
CA ASP A 182 25.80 -6.78 -4.52
C ASP A 182 25.52 -7.96 -5.48
N ALA A 183 24.25 -8.15 -5.86
CA ALA A 183 23.87 -9.19 -6.80
C ALA A 183 24.53 -8.98 -8.18
N TYR A 184 24.64 -7.72 -8.63
CA TYR A 184 25.29 -7.38 -9.90
C TYR A 184 26.79 -7.64 -9.87
N LEU A 185 27.48 -7.29 -8.77
CA LEU A 185 28.91 -7.55 -8.58
C LEU A 185 29.22 -9.05 -8.60
N VAL A 186 28.42 -9.85 -7.90
CA VAL A 186 28.56 -11.32 -7.92
C VAL A 186 28.39 -11.89 -9.33
N MET A 187 27.48 -11.34 -10.13
CA MET A 187 27.33 -11.78 -11.54
C MET A 187 28.54 -11.41 -12.40
N LEU A 188 29.13 -10.23 -12.20
CA LEU A 188 30.33 -9.81 -12.94
C LEU A 188 31.57 -10.64 -12.59
N GLU A 189 31.72 -11.02 -11.31
CA GLU A 189 32.82 -11.88 -10.86
C GLU A 189 32.74 -13.33 -11.39
N ARG A 190 31.54 -13.77 -11.78
CA ARG A 190 31.29 -15.10 -12.35
C ARG A 190 31.26 -15.12 -13.87
N ALA A 191 31.34 -13.97 -14.52
CA ALA A 191 31.40 -13.89 -15.97
C ALA A 191 32.78 -14.43 -16.42
N PRO A 192 32.82 -15.34 -17.43
CA PRO A 192 34.06 -15.96 -17.91
C PRO A 192 34.97 -14.97 -18.64
#